data_2199776ef817706beef7f8f81018fc4d
#
_entry.id   2199776ef817706beef7f8f81018fc4d
#
_cell.length_a   1.000
_cell.length_b   1.000
_cell.length_c   1.000
_cell.angle_alpha   90.00
_cell.angle_beta   90.00
_cell.angle_gamma   90.00
#
_symmetry.space_group_name_H-M   'P 1'
#
loop_
_entity.id
_entity.type
_entity.pdbx_description
1 polymer ?
#
loop_
_entity_poly.entity_id
_entity_poly.type
_entity_poly.pdbx_seq_one_letter_code
_entity_poly.pdbx_strand_id
1 'polypeptide(L)'
;MSKYFLLLMFAFVAMSCSKKVEVKGNFAGGSPLERIEFVEASGVATLPVANLGLDGKGNFSGSFEAPKNGMYIMTYAGKTAMIYLKGGQELNISGQAAAFPNQYTITGDAKNNNDFHLEVQKFIQGYAGKINVGELVTKKEADFLKAAEKIRTDITKSIDAAAKKTSADNEVVEYKKDELNASVLGLMSQYEVNHPQATQNPAYKASKNFNDAVAKLDADSERMLKNQPIYRNYLLGKLSPEFQTYANNKKKTGTEISSEIFAEFLDTKKEMSQLTKDYLLAFVLSSGDIAPGMTTENTNKINKIINEKIKDAGIKKDMQRIQFVIAGPKVGEAVPASKLIKQDGSAFKLSDAKGKPTLVMFYASWNPYISEGTVPVLKEVVNFYKSKMDFTFVNLDDTKEQFTKTSNAMLKGIPGNNVYGEGGLNSAIAKDLGLYGFKLPSFVILDKDGKIASRFFYNLGDPEIVIVLDKLTGLKAPTVQPEATLQNDLLAPQAVPQP
;
A
#
# COMPACT_ATOMS: atom_id res chain seq x y z
N MET A 1 21.45 55.34 39.17
CA MET A 1 21.22 55.27 37.72
C MET A 1 21.28 53.81 37.31
N SER A 2 20.15 53.17 37.32
CA SER A 2 20.00 51.74 36.99
C SER A 2 19.66 51.60 35.51
N LYS A 3 20.50 50.91 34.76
CA LYS A 3 20.27 50.59 33.36
C LYS A 3 19.54 49.26 33.29
N TYR A 4 18.26 49.28 32.98
CA TYR A 4 17.50 48.08 32.62
C TYR A 4 17.91 47.66 31.21
N PHE A 5 18.58 46.50 31.14
CA PHE A 5 18.86 45.81 29.89
C PHE A 5 17.66 44.94 29.57
N LEU A 6 16.84 45.38 28.62
CA LEU A 6 15.69 44.63 28.13
C LEU A 6 16.21 43.56 27.18
N LEU A 7 16.31 42.33 27.65
CA LEU A 7 16.60 41.15 26.83
C LEU A 7 15.33 40.77 26.08
N LEU A 8 15.22 41.20 24.82
CA LEU A 8 14.21 40.69 23.89
C LEU A 8 14.60 39.28 23.53
N MET A 9 14.03 38.27 24.20
CA MET A 9 14.05 36.89 23.75
C MET A 9 13.15 36.79 22.51
N PHE A 10 13.75 36.82 21.32
CA PHE A 10 13.14 36.31 20.11
C PHE A 10 12.96 34.79 20.27
N ALA A 11 11.78 34.39 20.70
CA ALA A 11 11.35 33.02 20.57
C ALA A 11 11.21 32.73 19.05
N PHE A 12 12.26 32.21 18.45
CA PHE A 12 12.14 31.51 17.20
C PHE A 12 11.25 30.28 17.48
N VAL A 13 9.95 30.45 17.28
CA VAL A 13 9.08 29.32 17.07
C VAL A 13 9.58 28.69 15.77
N ALA A 14 10.41 27.65 15.91
CA ALA A 14 10.66 26.73 14.83
C ALA A 14 9.29 26.17 14.43
N MET A 15 8.65 26.80 13.45
CA MET A 15 7.59 26.16 12.68
C MET A 15 8.25 24.94 12.03
N SER A 16 8.23 23.83 12.73
CA SER A 16 8.36 22.52 12.11
C SER A 16 7.27 22.50 11.04
N CYS A 17 7.66 22.70 9.78
CA CYS A 17 6.77 22.50 8.64
C CYS A 17 6.19 21.10 8.80
N SER A 18 4.99 21.00 9.33
CA SER A 18 4.25 19.75 9.45
C SER A 18 4.11 19.21 8.03
N LYS A 19 4.71 18.07 7.74
CA LYS A 19 4.50 17.36 6.47
C LYS A 19 3.10 16.73 6.41
N LYS A 20 2.22 17.05 7.36
CA LYS A 20 0.86 16.53 7.44
C LYS A 20 -0.02 17.18 6.40
N VAL A 21 -0.75 16.36 5.69
CA VAL A 21 -1.89 16.75 4.85
C VAL A 21 -3.14 16.69 5.73
N GLU A 22 -3.88 17.78 5.78
CA GLU A 22 -5.19 17.84 6.43
C GLU A 22 -6.27 17.52 5.39
N VAL A 23 -7.02 16.44 5.60
CA VAL A 23 -8.06 16.00 4.68
C VAL A 23 -9.43 16.17 5.33
N LYS A 24 -10.34 16.78 4.59
CA LYS A 24 -11.77 16.86 4.92
C LYS A 24 -12.59 16.59 3.67
N GLY A 25 -13.78 16.08 3.84
CA GLY A 25 -14.67 15.94 2.69
C GLY A 25 -16.02 15.37 3.02
N ASN A 26 -16.81 15.24 1.95
CA ASN A 26 -18.14 14.64 1.99
C ASN A 26 -18.40 13.87 0.69
N PHE A 27 -18.74 12.60 0.81
CA PHE A 27 -19.35 11.81 -0.26
C PHE A 27 -20.82 11.59 0.08
N ALA A 28 -21.68 12.42 -0.51
CA ALA A 28 -23.12 12.34 -0.28
C ALA A 28 -23.66 10.96 -0.70
N GLY A 29 -24.39 10.31 0.20
CA GLY A 29 -24.86 8.92 0.03
C GLY A 29 -23.79 7.86 0.34
N GLY A 30 -22.65 8.25 0.92
CA GLY A 30 -21.62 7.33 1.36
C GLY A 30 -22.04 6.52 2.58
N SER A 31 -21.58 5.28 2.68
CA SER A 31 -21.86 4.38 3.79
C SER A 31 -20.81 4.52 4.89
N PRO A 32 -21.18 4.50 6.19
CA PRO A 32 -20.22 4.46 7.28
C PRO A 32 -19.43 3.15 7.37
N LEU A 33 -19.78 2.14 6.57
CA LEU A 33 -18.99 0.90 6.43
C LEU A 33 -17.85 1.04 5.40
N GLU A 34 -17.87 2.10 4.59
CA GLU A 34 -16.85 2.36 3.59
C GLU A 34 -15.70 3.22 4.15
N ARG A 35 -14.54 3.06 3.54
CA ARG A 35 -13.32 3.75 3.97
C ARG A 35 -12.69 4.49 2.80
N ILE A 36 -11.99 5.58 3.11
CA ILE A 36 -11.15 6.27 2.16
C ILE A 36 -9.71 5.99 2.55
N GLU A 37 -8.97 5.41 1.62
CA GLU A 37 -7.55 5.13 1.81
C GLU A 37 -6.70 5.97 0.86
N PHE A 38 -5.53 6.37 1.32
CA PHE A 38 -4.50 7.02 0.49
C PHE A 38 -3.26 6.15 0.50
N VAL A 39 -2.74 5.85 -0.69
CA VAL A 39 -1.50 5.09 -0.90
C VAL A 39 -0.57 5.91 -1.77
N GLU A 40 0.69 6.02 -1.43
CA GLU A 40 1.68 6.69 -2.29
C GLU A 40 1.89 5.89 -3.58
N ALA A 41 1.60 6.53 -4.74
CA ALA A 41 1.58 5.84 -6.03
C ALA A 41 2.98 5.40 -6.51
N SER A 42 4.03 6.11 -6.09
CA SER A 42 5.41 5.83 -6.52
C SER A 42 6.24 5.03 -5.51
N GLY A 43 5.64 4.62 -4.38
CA GLY A 43 6.30 3.81 -3.37
C GLY A 43 6.67 2.40 -3.88
N VAL A 44 7.59 1.76 -3.19
CA VAL A 44 7.88 0.32 -3.39
C VAL A 44 7.04 -0.56 -2.48
N ALA A 45 6.51 0.01 -1.39
CA ALA A 45 5.59 -0.62 -0.45
C ALA A 45 4.22 0.06 -0.58
N THR A 46 3.23 -0.64 -1.10
CA THR A 46 1.88 -0.12 -1.35
C THR A 46 1.00 -0.17 -0.10
N LEU A 47 1.50 0.34 1.02
CA LEU A 47 0.75 0.41 2.28
C LEU A 47 -0.01 1.74 2.35
N PRO A 48 -1.28 1.74 2.82
CA PRO A 48 -2.02 2.96 3.08
C PRO A 48 -1.28 3.88 4.05
N VAL A 49 -1.12 5.16 3.67
CA VAL A 49 -0.61 6.22 4.54
C VAL A 49 -1.73 6.84 5.37
N ALA A 50 -2.97 6.68 4.94
CA ALA A 50 -4.18 7.06 5.68
C ALA A 50 -5.32 6.11 5.37
N ASN A 51 -6.18 5.92 6.38
CA ASN A 51 -7.44 5.21 6.28
C ASN A 51 -8.48 5.97 7.10
N LEU A 52 -9.48 6.57 6.44
CA LEU A 52 -10.45 7.49 7.01
C LEU A 52 -11.86 6.88 6.92
N GLY A 53 -12.60 6.90 8.02
CA GLY A 53 -13.99 6.48 8.06
C GLY A 53 -14.94 7.59 7.62
N LEU A 54 -16.11 7.20 7.14
CA LEU A 54 -17.22 8.11 6.88
C LEU A 54 -18.21 8.10 8.07
N ASP A 55 -18.80 9.24 8.35
CA ASP A 55 -19.97 9.29 9.25
C ASP A 55 -21.27 8.91 8.51
N GLY A 56 -22.39 8.84 9.23
CA GLY A 56 -23.69 8.51 8.64
C GLY A 56 -24.24 9.53 7.61
N LYS A 57 -23.55 10.67 7.43
CA LYS A 57 -23.87 11.69 6.43
C LYS A 57 -22.85 11.71 5.29
N GLY A 58 -21.88 10.79 5.31
CA GLY A 58 -20.81 10.71 4.30
C GLY A 58 -19.66 11.69 4.53
N ASN A 59 -19.57 12.37 5.68
CA ASN A 59 -18.42 13.23 5.99
C ASN A 59 -17.25 12.40 6.48
N PHE A 60 -16.05 12.83 6.14
CA PHE A 60 -14.79 12.28 6.61
C PHE A 60 -13.78 13.38 6.89
N SER A 61 -12.87 13.12 7.80
CA SER A 61 -11.75 14.01 8.08
C SER A 61 -10.60 13.25 8.72
N GLY A 62 -9.39 13.77 8.57
CA GLY A 62 -8.21 13.25 9.21
C GLY A 62 -6.95 13.97 8.76
N SER A 63 -5.83 13.61 9.35
CA SER A 63 -4.52 14.09 8.94
C SER A 63 -3.53 12.94 8.86
N PHE A 64 -2.60 13.05 7.90
CA PHE A 64 -1.53 12.07 7.74
C PHE A 64 -0.26 12.73 7.22
N GLU A 65 0.88 12.11 7.47
CA GLU A 65 2.14 12.54 6.89
C GLU A 65 2.22 12.06 5.44
N ALA A 66 2.37 13.00 4.50
CA ALA A 66 2.72 12.67 3.13
C ALA A 66 4.23 12.39 3.09
N PRO A 67 4.68 11.14 2.87
CA PRO A 67 6.10 10.80 2.87
C PRO A 67 6.90 11.57 1.85
N LYS A 68 6.28 11.92 0.72
CA LYS A 68 6.83 12.84 -0.28
C LYS A 68 5.73 13.57 -1.05
N ASN A 69 6.09 14.66 -1.74
CA ASN A 69 5.24 15.28 -2.73
C ASN A 69 5.09 14.36 -3.93
N GLY A 70 3.88 14.21 -4.45
CA GLY A 70 3.65 13.34 -5.61
C GLY A 70 2.23 12.85 -5.74
N MET A 71 2.06 11.82 -6.57
CA MET A 71 0.75 11.20 -6.79
C MET A 71 0.45 10.18 -5.70
N TYR A 72 -0.81 10.21 -5.27
CA TYR A 72 -1.40 9.26 -4.33
C TYR A 72 -2.62 8.61 -4.96
N ILE A 73 -2.79 7.33 -4.74
CA ILE A 73 -4.01 6.61 -5.07
C ILE A 73 -4.98 6.81 -3.91
N MET A 74 -6.10 7.48 -4.17
CA MET A 74 -7.23 7.53 -3.25
C MET A 74 -8.19 6.41 -3.62
N THR A 75 -8.49 5.54 -2.67
CA THR A 75 -9.46 4.45 -2.85
C THR A 75 -10.71 4.76 -2.04
N TYR A 76 -11.88 4.58 -2.63
CA TYR A 76 -13.18 4.65 -1.98
C TYR A 76 -14.14 3.64 -2.63
N ALA A 77 -14.83 2.83 -1.84
CA ALA A 77 -15.80 1.83 -2.31
C ALA A 77 -15.24 0.92 -3.44
N GLY A 78 -13.98 0.48 -3.30
CA GLY A 78 -13.29 -0.36 -4.30
C GLY A 78 -12.92 0.33 -5.61
N LYS A 79 -13.16 1.64 -5.73
CA LYS A 79 -12.78 2.45 -6.89
C LYS A 79 -11.61 3.36 -6.54
N THR A 80 -10.82 3.76 -7.53
CA THR A 80 -9.60 4.54 -7.33
C THR A 80 -9.59 5.85 -8.11
N ALA A 81 -8.98 6.87 -7.53
CA ALA A 81 -8.65 8.13 -8.19
C ALA A 81 -7.21 8.52 -7.87
N MET A 82 -6.52 9.15 -8.82
CA MET A 82 -5.18 9.69 -8.61
C MET A 82 -5.28 11.14 -8.13
N ILE A 83 -4.59 11.45 -7.03
CA ILE A 83 -4.58 12.78 -6.41
C ILE A 83 -3.13 13.20 -6.18
N TYR A 84 -2.79 14.42 -6.57
CA TYR A 84 -1.48 15.00 -6.27
C TYR A 84 -1.51 15.70 -4.91
N LEU A 85 -0.57 15.35 -4.03
CA LEU A 85 -0.46 15.90 -2.67
C LEU A 85 0.95 16.40 -2.38
N LYS A 86 1.01 17.45 -1.57
CA LYS A 86 2.24 17.97 -0.94
C LYS A 86 2.06 18.00 0.56
N GLY A 87 3.13 17.72 1.29
CA GLY A 87 3.11 17.86 2.75
C GLY A 87 2.75 19.28 3.18
N GLY A 88 1.89 19.41 4.18
CA GLY A 88 1.44 20.69 4.73
C GLY A 88 0.21 21.29 4.05
N GLN A 89 -0.41 20.60 3.06
CA GLN A 89 -1.58 21.08 2.34
C GLN A 89 -2.91 20.73 3.02
N GLU A 90 -3.91 21.55 2.82
CA GLU A 90 -5.32 21.23 3.06
C GLU A 90 -5.96 20.70 1.79
N LEU A 91 -6.61 19.54 1.89
CA LEU A 91 -7.34 18.83 0.84
C LEU A 91 -8.81 18.71 1.23
N ASN A 92 -9.69 19.41 0.54
CA ASN A 92 -11.13 19.27 0.71
C ASN A 92 -11.71 18.56 -0.51
N ILE A 93 -12.39 17.42 -0.31
CA ILE A 93 -12.97 16.60 -1.36
C ILE A 93 -14.48 16.52 -1.18
N SER A 94 -15.24 16.74 -2.24
CA SER A 94 -16.69 16.56 -2.23
C SER A 94 -17.21 15.91 -3.50
N GLY A 95 -18.26 15.10 -3.35
CA GLY A 95 -18.89 14.41 -4.48
C GLY A 95 -20.09 13.58 -4.08
N GLN A 96 -20.66 12.89 -5.05
CA GLN A 96 -21.64 11.84 -4.84
C GLN A 96 -20.93 10.49 -4.77
N ALA A 97 -21.19 9.69 -3.75
CA ALA A 97 -20.58 8.38 -3.58
C ALA A 97 -20.72 7.47 -4.82
N ALA A 98 -21.92 7.43 -5.39
CA ALA A 98 -22.22 6.64 -6.60
C ALA A 98 -21.46 7.11 -7.85
N ALA A 99 -21.11 8.40 -7.93
CA ALA A 99 -20.46 9.00 -9.11
C ALA A 99 -18.91 8.94 -9.03
N PHE A 100 -18.33 8.61 -7.88
CA PHE A 100 -16.89 8.45 -7.74
C PHE A 100 -16.40 7.24 -8.57
N PRO A 101 -15.26 7.32 -9.27
CA PRO A 101 -14.25 8.39 -9.32
C PRO A 101 -14.49 9.40 -10.47
N ASN A 102 -15.58 9.30 -11.20
CA ASN A 102 -15.79 10.10 -12.42
C ASN A 102 -16.18 11.57 -12.15
N GLN A 103 -16.81 11.83 -11.00
CA GLN A 103 -17.28 13.16 -10.60
C GLN A 103 -17.00 13.40 -9.12
N TYR A 104 -16.03 14.26 -8.85
CA TYR A 104 -15.72 14.81 -7.54
C TYR A 104 -15.03 16.17 -7.71
N THR A 105 -15.02 16.96 -6.66
CA THR A 105 -14.40 18.29 -6.64
C THR A 105 -13.33 18.34 -5.56
N ILE A 106 -12.20 18.95 -5.87
CA ILE A 106 -11.13 19.24 -4.91
C ILE A 106 -11.07 20.76 -4.70
N THR A 107 -10.98 21.17 -3.43
CA THR A 107 -10.76 22.55 -3.01
C THR A 107 -9.66 22.60 -1.94
N GLY A 108 -9.28 23.80 -1.49
CA GLY A 108 -8.14 24.03 -0.61
C GLY A 108 -6.83 24.16 -1.39
N ASP A 109 -5.71 24.03 -0.67
CA ASP A 109 -4.36 24.24 -1.23
C ASP A 109 -3.99 23.26 -2.34
N ALA A 110 -4.58 22.05 -2.31
CA ALA A 110 -4.32 21.01 -3.31
C ALA A 110 -5.07 21.23 -4.63
N LYS A 111 -5.97 22.24 -4.73
CA LYS A 111 -6.87 22.42 -5.88
C LYS A 111 -6.16 22.54 -7.22
N ASN A 112 -5.25 23.48 -7.35
CA ASN A 112 -4.65 23.83 -8.65
C ASN A 112 -3.92 22.66 -9.29
N ASN A 113 -3.14 21.92 -8.50
CA ASN A 113 -2.40 20.76 -8.97
C ASN A 113 -3.31 19.58 -9.35
N ASN A 114 -4.42 19.42 -8.66
CA ASN A 114 -5.38 18.37 -8.97
C ASN A 114 -6.28 18.71 -10.14
N ASP A 115 -6.70 19.97 -10.29
CA ASP A 115 -7.39 20.44 -11.49
C ASP A 115 -6.51 20.24 -12.73
N PHE A 116 -5.22 20.56 -12.64
CA PHE A 116 -4.24 20.27 -13.68
C PHE A 116 -4.22 18.77 -14.04
N HIS A 117 -4.10 17.91 -13.04
CA HIS A 117 -4.09 16.47 -13.26
C HIS A 117 -5.36 16.00 -13.99
N LEU A 118 -6.53 16.42 -13.53
CA LEU A 118 -7.82 16.06 -14.12
C LEU A 118 -7.97 16.56 -15.57
N GLU A 119 -7.55 17.79 -15.87
CA GLU A 119 -7.57 18.35 -17.23
C GLU A 119 -6.67 17.53 -18.19
N VAL A 120 -5.45 17.21 -17.77
CA VAL A 120 -4.51 16.40 -18.56
C VAL A 120 -5.05 14.98 -18.75
N GLN A 121 -5.57 14.35 -17.68
CA GLN A 121 -6.14 13.01 -17.74
C GLN A 121 -7.32 12.94 -18.73
N LYS A 122 -8.22 13.91 -18.68
CA LYS A 122 -9.35 14.00 -19.60
C LYS A 122 -8.89 14.10 -21.06
N PHE A 123 -7.85 14.90 -21.32
CA PHE A 123 -7.28 15.00 -22.66
C PHE A 123 -6.68 13.66 -23.10
N ILE A 124 -5.86 13.03 -22.25
CA ILE A 124 -5.20 11.76 -22.56
C ILE A 124 -6.24 10.66 -22.85
N GLN A 125 -7.30 10.55 -22.05
CA GLN A 125 -8.37 9.57 -22.28
C GLN A 125 -9.04 9.75 -23.66
N GLY A 126 -9.37 10.99 -24.02
CA GLY A 126 -9.93 11.28 -25.34
C GLY A 126 -8.94 11.13 -26.49
N TYR A 127 -7.65 11.30 -26.23
CA TYR A 127 -6.57 11.14 -27.20
C TYR A 127 -6.21 9.67 -27.42
N ALA A 128 -6.11 8.89 -26.35
CA ALA A 128 -5.74 7.48 -26.39
C ALA A 128 -6.73 6.66 -27.23
N GLY A 129 -8.02 6.96 -27.16
CA GLY A 129 -9.04 6.32 -27.99
C GLY A 129 -8.84 6.48 -29.51
N LYS A 130 -7.93 7.37 -29.95
CA LYS A 130 -7.58 7.60 -31.36
C LYS A 130 -6.28 6.90 -31.77
N ILE A 131 -5.57 6.27 -30.83
CA ILE A 131 -4.31 5.58 -31.08
C ILE A 131 -4.58 4.11 -31.28
N ASN A 132 -4.26 3.60 -32.47
CA ASN A 132 -4.26 2.16 -32.75
C ASN A 132 -2.83 1.61 -32.58
N VAL A 133 -2.54 1.05 -31.39
CA VAL A 133 -1.22 0.50 -31.09
C VAL A 133 -0.85 -0.65 -32.03
N GLY A 134 -1.80 -1.52 -32.42
CA GLY A 134 -1.59 -2.60 -33.38
C GLY A 134 -1.14 -2.09 -34.75
N GLU A 135 -1.71 -0.98 -35.23
CA GLU A 135 -1.28 -0.32 -36.47
C GLU A 135 0.12 0.31 -36.31
N LEU A 136 0.40 0.92 -35.16
CA LEU A 136 1.71 1.52 -34.91
C LEU A 136 2.85 0.48 -35.00
N VAL A 137 2.62 -0.70 -34.44
CA VAL A 137 3.62 -1.79 -34.44
C VAL A 137 3.94 -2.28 -35.86
N THR A 138 3.02 -2.20 -36.81
CA THR A 138 3.24 -2.63 -38.20
C THR A 138 3.91 -1.56 -39.09
N LYS A 139 4.00 -0.31 -38.65
CA LYS A 139 4.62 0.79 -39.39
C LYS A 139 6.11 0.56 -39.57
N LYS A 140 6.68 1.12 -40.66
CA LYS A 140 8.13 1.23 -40.80
C LYS A 140 8.68 2.08 -39.65
N GLU A 141 9.87 1.76 -39.19
CA GLU A 141 10.50 2.42 -38.03
C GLU A 141 10.47 3.95 -38.08
N ALA A 142 10.82 4.54 -39.23
CA ALA A 142 10.81 6.00 -39.40
C ALA A 142 9.38 6.59 -39.22
N ASP A 143 8.34 5.88 -39.67
CA ASP A 143 6.96 6.34 -39.55
C ASP A 143 6.43 6.12 -38.13
N PHE A 144 6.86 5.03 -37.47
CA PHE A 144 6.61 4.80 -36.07
C PHE A 144 7.21 5.92 -35.18
N LEU A 145 8.50 6.26 -35.40
CA LEU A 145 9.16 7.34 -34.64
C LEU A 145 8.46 8.69 -34.81
N LYS A 146 8.02 9.01 -36.04
CA LYS A 146 7.21 10.22 -36.29
C LYS A 146 5.87 10.19 -35.52
N ALA A 147 5.21 9.04 -35.49
CA ALA A 147 3.97 8.88 -34.77
C ALA A 147 4.17 8.98 -33.25
N ALA A 148 5.18 8.36 -32.69
CA ALA A 148 5.53 8.42 -31.28
C ALA A 148 5.87 9.86 -30.86
N GLU A 149 6.67 10.60 -31.65
CA GLU A 149 7.00 12.01 -31.38
C GLU A 149 5.77 12.91 -31.52
N LYS A 150 4.85 12.63 -32.45
CA LYS A 150 3.59 13.35 -32.57
C LYS A 150 2.73 13.15 -31.31
N ILE A 151 2.57 11.91 -30.83
CA ILE A 151 1.85 11.60 -29.60
C ILE A 151 2.45 12.40 -28.44
N ARG A 152 3.76 12.34 -28.25
CA ARG A 152 4.49 13.05 -27.21
C ARG A 152 4.27 14.56 -27.30
N THR A 153 4.38 15.14 -28.50
CA THR A 153 4.21 16.57 -28.73
C THR A 153 2.78 17.04 -28.44
N ASP A 154 1.77 16.31 -28.90
CA ASP A 154 0.37 16.67 -28.72
C ASP A 154 -0.02 16.64 -27.23
N ILE A 155 0.44 15.60 -26.49
CA ILE A 155 0.19 15.50 -25.05
C ILE A 155 0.99 16.57 -24.28
N THR A 156 2.25 16.86 -24.64
CA THR A 156 3.04 17.93 -24.02
C THR A 156 2.35 19.28 -24.17
N LYS A 157 1.81 19.60 -25.36
CA LYS A 157 1.05 20.83 -25.57
C LYS A 157 -0.18 20.92 -24.65
N SER A 158 -0.86 19.78 -24.45
CA SER A 158 -1.99 19.73 -23.51
C SER A 158 -1.56 19.92 -22.06
N ILE A 159 -0.43 19.32 -21.65
CA ILE A 159 0.16 19.51 -20.32
C ILE A 159 0.47 21.00 -20.09
N ASP A 160 1.17 21.65 -21.05
CA ASP A 160 1.55 23.06 -20.92
C ASP A 160 0.30 23.99 -20.89
N ALA A 161 -0.72 23.68 -21.69
CA ALA A 161 -1.98 24.43 -21.71
C ALA A 161 -2.76 24.28 -20.40
N ALA A 162 -2.84 23.05 -19.88
CA ALA A 162 -3.49 22.76 -18.60
C ALA A 162 -2.74 23.44 -17.43
N ALA A 163 -1.42 23.40 -17.43
CA ALA A 163 -0.59 24.06 -16.41
C ALA A 163 -0.85 25.56 -16.34
N LYS A 164 -0.90 26.23 -17.51
CA LYS A 164 -1.24 27.66 -17.59
C LYS A 164 -2.66 27.94 -17.13
N LYS A 165 -3.63 27.10 -17.52
CA LYS A 165 -5.05 27.27 -17.18
C LYS A 165 -5.28 27.16 -15.66
N THR A 166 -4.61 26.23 -15.00
CA THR A 166 -4.85 25.90 -13.58
C THR A 166 -3.86 26.56 -12.63
N SER A 167 -2.82 27.23 -13.15
CA SER A 167 -1.71 27.75 -12.34
C SER A 167 -1.03 26.64 -11.51
N ALA A 168 -0.83 25.48 -12.12
CA ALA A 168 -0.20 24.34 -11.48
C ALA A 168 1.29 24.58 -11.16
N ASP A 169 1.79 23.96 -10.10
CA ASP A 169 3.19 24.04 -9.73
C ASP A 169 4.08 23.35 -10.77
N ASN A 170 5.29 23.87 -11.00
CA ASN A 170 6.25 23.27 -11.92
C ASN A 170 6.57 21.81 -11.56
N GLU A 171 6.59 21.45 -10.27
CA GLU A 171 6.88 20.10 -9.80
C GLU A 171 5.87 19.07 -10.35
N VAL A 172 4.57 19.37 -10.32
CA VAL A 172 3.55 18.44 -10.86
C VAL A 172 3.54 18.42 -12.38
N VAL A 173 3.89 19.55 -13.03
CA VAL A 173 4.03 19.62 -14.49
C VAL A 173 5.17 18.74 -14.97
N GLU A 174 6.34 18.84 -14.35
CA GLU A 174 7.49 17.99 -14.67
C GLU A 174 7.23 16.50 -14.35
N TYR A 175 6.55 16.22 -13.21
CA TYR A 175 6.08 14.85 -12.91
C TYR A 175 5.25 14.28 -14.08
N LYS A 176 4.34 15.07 -14.63
CA LYS A 176 3.46 14.64 -15.74
C LYS A 176 4.20 14.49 -17.07
N LYS A 177 5.23 15.31 -17.33
CA LYS A 177 6.13 15.15 -18.50
C LYS A 177 6.98 13.90 -18.38
N ASP A 178 7.46 13.56 -17.19
CA ASP A 178 8.18 12.32 -16.91
C ASP A 178 7.30 11.08 -17.13
N GLU A 179 6.06 11.12 -16.65
CA GLU A 179 5.07 10.06 -16.89
C GLU A 179 4.82 9.85 -18.39
N LEU A 180 4.70 10.94 -19.16
CA LEU A 180 4.58 10.88 -20.61
C LEU A 180 5.83 10.27 -21.26
N ASN A 181 7.03 10.70 -20.88
CA ASN A 181 8.28 10.16 -21.42
C ASN A 181 8.40 8.66 -21.12
N ALA A 182 8.10 8.25 -19.89
CA ALA A 182 8.08 6.84 -19.49
C ALA A 182 7.05 6.01 -20.28
N SER A 183 5.87 6.59 -20.56
CA SER A 183 4.83 5.95 -21.38
C SER A 183 5.28 5.77 -22.84
N VAL A 184 5.93 6.78 -23.41
CA VAL A 184 6.48 6.70 -24.77
C VAL A 184 7.63 5.70 -24.85
N LEU A 185 8.50 5.62 -23.83
CA LEU A 185 9.51 4.55 -23.72
C LEU A 185 8.88 3.16 -23.71
N GLY A 186 7.78 2.99 -22.97
CA GLY A 186 6.99 1.75 -22.98
C GLY A 186 6.45 1.41 -24.38
N LEU A 187 5.90 2.39 -25.09
CA LEU A 187 5.43 2.23 -26.46
C LEU A 187 6.58 1.85 -27.43
N MET A 188 7.75 2.47 -27.29
CA MET A 188 8.93 2.14 -28.10
C MET A 188 9.41 0.71 -27.82
N SER A 189 9.42 0.29 -26.56
CA SER A 189 9.76 -1.09 -26.19
C SER A 189 8.77 -2.10 -26.79
N GLN A 190 7.48 -1.80 -26.75
CA GLN A 190 6.45 -2.64 -27.39
C GLN A 190 6.66 -2.73 -28.92
N TYR A 191 7.03 -1.64 -29.56
CA TYR A 191 7.36 -1.66 -30.97
C TYR A 191 8.57 -2.59 -31.24
N GLU A 192 9.67 -2.42 -30.52
CA GLU A 192 10.89 -3.23 -30.71
C GLU A 192 10.63 -4.73 -30.55
N VAL A 193 9.80 -5.11 -29.56
CA VAL A 193 9.47 -6.52 -29.27
C VAL A 193 8.48 -7.11 -30.28
N ASN A 194 7.46 -6.35 -30.68
CA ASN A 194 6.34 -6.91 -31.45
C ASN A 194 6.47 -6.68 -32.97
N HIS A 195 7.22 -5.66 -33.41
CA HIS A 195 7.39 -5.33 -34.83
C HIS A 195 7.97 -6.48 -35.66
N PRO A 196 9.03 -7.22 -35.22
CA PRO A 196 9.55 -8.37 -35.96
C PRO A 196 8.49 -9.42 -36.27
N GLN A 197 7.65 -9.74 -35.30
CA GLN A 197 6.60 -10.72 -35.44
C GLN A 197 5.44 -10.20 -36.31
N ALA A 198 5.00 -8.95 -36.05
CA ALA A 198 3.89 -8.33 -36.75
C ALA A 198 4.17 -8.11 -38.25
N THR A 199 5.45 -7.93 -38.62
CA THR A 199 5.91 -7.71 -40.01
C THR A 199 6.55 -8.94 -40.63
N GLN A 200 6.58 -10.09 -39.91
CA GLN A 200 7.27 -11.31 -40.35
C GLN A 200 8.75 -11.09 -40.69
N ASN A 201 9.41 -10.14 -40.02
CA ASN A 201 10.80 -9.80 -40.19
C ASN A 201 11.61 -10.11 -38.90
N PRO A 202 12.00 -11.37 -38.68
CA PRO A 202 12.76 -11.75 -37.48
C PRO A 202 14.15 -11.18 -37.42
N ALA A 203 14.67 -10.66 -38.57
CA ALA A 203 15.98 -10.03 -38.67
C ALA A 203 15.96 -8.53 -38.27
N TYR A 204 14.80 -7.96 -37.95
CA TYR A 204 14.70 -6.57 -37.54
C TYR A 204 15.59 -6.30 -36.33
N LYS A 205 16.30 -5.19 -36.38
CA LYS A 205 17.06 -4.59 -35.27
C LYS A 205 16.81 -3.09 -35.29
N ALA A 206 16.58 -2.53 -34.12
CA ALA A 206 16.40 -1.10 -33.95
C ALA A 206 17.61 -0.32 -34.52
N SER A 207 17.32 0.71 -35.30
CA SER A 207 18.36 1.54 -35.91
C SER A 207 19.03 2.47 -34.88
N LYS A 208 20.13 3.12 -35.31
CA LYS A 208 20.74 4.17 -34.47
C LYS A 208 19.75 5.29 -34.16
N ASN A 209 18.92 5.71 -35.12
CA ASN A 209 17.92 6.76 -34.90
C ASN A 209 16.87 6.38 -33.83
N PHE A 210 16.46 5.10 -33.82
CA PHE A 210 15.57 4.60 -32.79
C PHE A 210 16.24 4.64 -31.41
N ASN A 211 17.46 4.15 -31.31
CA ASN A 211 18.22 4.15 -30.06
C ASN A 211 18.52 5.57 -29.54
N ASP A 212 18.84 6.51 -30.43
CA ASP A 212 19.05 7.92 -30.09
C ASP A 212 17.72 8.55 -29.53
N ALA A 213 16.58 8.19 -30.13
CA ALA A 213 15.26 8.66 -29.63
C ALA A 213 14.94 8.09 -28.25
N VAL A 214 15.23 6.80 -28.01
CA VAL A 214 15.12 6.18 -26.68
C VAL A 214 16.02 6.91 -25.68
N ALA A 215 17.31 7.12 -26.00
CA ALA A 215 18.26 7.78 -25.11
C ALA A 215 17.83 9.22 -24.75
N LYS A 216 17.24 9.95 -25.70
CA LYS A 216 16.70 11.28 -25.45
C LYS A 216 15.54 11.29 -24.45
N LEU A 217 14.63 10.31 -24.54
CA LEU A 217 13.51 10.18 -23.60
C LEU A 217 13.98 9.72 -22.23
N ASP A 218 15.06 8.96 -22.16
CA ASP A 218 15.64 8.37 -20.94
C ASP A 218 16.63 9.32 -20.22
N ALA A 219 16.76 10.55 -20.66
CA ALA A 219 17.72 11.52 -20.12
C ALA A 219 17.53 11.79 -18.61
N ASP A 220 16.28 11.81 -18.13
CA ASP A 220 15.92 12.02 -16.71
C ASP A 220 15.60 10.69 -15.98
N SER A 221 16.30 9.61 -16.34
CA SER A 221 16.05 8.24 -15.89
C SER A 221 15.98 8.10 -14.37
N GLU A 222 16.84 8.77 -13.59
CA GLU A 222 16.82 8.71 -12.12
C GLU A 222 15.55 9.34 -11.53
N ARG A 223 15.09 10.46 -12.10
CA ARG A 223 13.85 11.11 -11.66
C ARG A 223 12.63 10.25 -12.01
N MET A 224 12.58 9.68 -13.22
CA MET A 224 11.55 8.74 -13.62
C MET A 224 11.57 7.46 -12.78
N LEU A 225 12.73 6.92 -12.47
CA LEU A 225 12.88 5.75 -11.62
C LEU A 225 12.27 5.96 -10.23
N LYS A 226 12.50 7.13 -9.62
CA LYS A 226 12.00 7.48 -8.29
C LYS A 226 10.50 7.72 -8.25
N ASN A 227 9.95 8.32 -9.33
CA ASN A 227 8.60 8.87 -9.29
C ASN A 227 7.59 8.13 -10.18
N GLN A 228 8.04 7.35 -11.17
CA GLN A 228 7.18 6.77 -12.19
C GLN A 228 7.18 5.23 -12.15
N PRO A 229 6.17 4.59 -11.57
CA PRO A 229 6.04 3.12 -11.62
C PRO A 229 6.05 2.56 -13.05
N ILE A 230 5.46 3.29 -14.00
CA ILE A 230 5.44 2.90 -15.41
C ILE A 230 6.85 2.83 -16.01
N TYR A 231 7.79 3.68 -15.57
CA TYR A 231 9.18 3.60 -15.98
C TYR A 231 9.88 2.34 -15.44
N ARG A 232 9.59 1.95 -14.20
CA ARG A 232 10.09 0.70 -13.61
C ARG A 232 9.58 -0.52 -14.36
N ASN A 233 8.30 -0.50 -14.76
CA ASN A 233 7.71 -1.55 -15.59
C ASN A 233 8.38 -1.63 -16.98
N TYR A 234 8.68 -0.48 -17.60
CA TYR A 234 9.47 -0.43 -18.84
C TYR A 234 10.84 -1.11 -18.67
N LEU A 235 11.57 -0.79 -17.60
CA LEU A 235 12.88 -1.40 -17.32
C LEU A 235 12.78 -2.91 -17.08
N LEU A 236 11.78 -3.37 -16.33
CA LEU A 236 11.54 -4.79 -16.09
C LEU A 236 11.19 -5.52 -17.39
N GLY A 237 10.33 -4.93 -18.22
CA GLY A 237 10.00 -5.46 -19.54
C GLY A 237 11.23 -5.62 -20.43
N LYS A 238 12.11 -4.62 -20.46
CA LYS A 238 13.37 -4.64 -21.21
C LYS A 238 14.34 -5.73 -20.73
N LEU A 239 14.36 -5.99 -19.42
CA LEU A 239 15.23 -7.03 -18.82
C LEU A 239 14.64 -8.45 -18.94
N SER A 240 13.34 -8.58 -19.13
CA SER A 240 12.61 -9.85 -19.04
C SER A 240 13.18 -10.95 -19.94
N PRO A 241 13.51 -10.75 -21.24
CA PRO A 241 14.03 -11.81 -22.10
C PRO A 241 15.39 -12.35 -21.62
N GLU A 242 16.28 -11.44 -21.18
CA GLU A 242 17.59 -11.83 -20.66
C GLU A 242 17.46 -12.54 -19.30
N PHE A 243 16.56 -12.04 -18.44
CA PHE A 243 16.28 -12.68 -17.16
C PHE A 243 15.72 -14.09 -17.34
N GLN A 244 14.77 -14.30 -18.25
CA GLN A 244 14.23 -15.62 -18.55
C GLN A 244 15.33 -16.58 -19.03
N THR A 245 16.20 -16.12 -19.91
CA THR A 245 17.35 -16.90 -20.38
C THR A 245 18.28 -17.26 -19.23
N TYR A 246 18.61 -16.28 -18.36
CA TYR A 246 19.44 -16.50 -17.17
C TYR A 246 18.81 -17.54 -16.22
N ALA A 247 17.51 -17.36 -15.90
CA ALA A 247 16.79 -18.23 -14.98
C ALA A 247 16.64 -19.67 -15.51
N ASN A 248 16.46 -19.84 -16.82
CA ASN A 248 16.38 -21.17 -17.44
C ASN A 248 17.72 -21.91 -17.47
N ASN A 249 18.81 -21.18 -17.62
CA ASN A 249 20.17 -21.75 -17.64
C ASN A 249 20.73 -21.99 -16.23
N LYS A 250 20.10 -21.43 -15.20
CA LYS A 250 20.52 -21.65 -13.81
C LYS A 250 20.14 -23.06 -13.35
N LYS A 251 21.11 -23.76 -12.79
CA LYS A 251 20.85 -25.03 -12.11
C LYS A 251 20.07 -24.76 -10.82
N LYS A 252 18.80 -25.17 -10.81
CA LYS A 252 17.90 -24.96 -9.67
C LYS A 252 18.09 -26.06 -8.61
N THR A 253 18.16 -25.67 -7.35
CA THR A 253 18.14 -26.61 -6.20
C THR A 253 16.72 -26.90 -5.75
N GLY A 254 15.73 -26.13 -6.23
CA GLY A 254 14.30 -26.29 -5.90
C GLY A 254 13.85 -25.52 -4.65
N THR A 255 14.76 -24.79 -4.00
CA THR A 255 14.47 -24.01 -2.78
C THR A 255 14.60 -22.50 -3.00
N GLU A 256 15.00 -22.05 -4.19
CA GLU A 256 15.16 -20.63 -4.51
C GLU A 256 13.83 -19.92 -4.59
N ILE A 257 13.79 -18.67 -4.10
CA ILE A 257 12.70 -17.74 -4.34
C ILE A 257 13.03 -16.85 -5.57
N SER A 258 12.01 -16.26 -6.18
CA SER A 258 12.18 -15.48 -7.43
C SER A 258 13.14 -14.33 -7.26
N SER A 259 13.12 -13.63 -6.14
CA SER A 259 14.02 -12.51 -5.85
C SER A 259 15.47 -12.90 -5.66
N GLU A 260 15.79 -14.14 -5.22
CA GLU A 260 17.18 -14.64 -5.16
C GLU A 260 17.75 -14.73 -6.58
N ILE A 261 17.02 -15.40 -7.48
CA ILE A 261 17.45 -15.56 -8.88
C ILE A 261 17.57 -14.20 -9.56
N PHE A 262 16.62 -13.30 -9.29
CA PHE A 262 16.62 -11.96 -9.87
C PHE A 262 17.76 -11.09 -9.31
N ALA A 263 18.07 -11.17 -8.01
CA ALA A 263 19.19 -10.44 -7.41
C ALA A 263 20.54 -10.88 -8.03
N GLU A 264 20.75 -12.18 -8.22
CA GLU A 264 21.95 -12.70 -8.87
C GLU A 264 22.04 -12.25 -10.34
N PHE A 265 20.92 -12.25 -11.06
CA PHE A 265 20.87 -11.70 -12.42
C PHE A 265 21.25 -10.21 -12.44
N LEU A 266 20.71 -9.40 -11.50
CA LEU A 266 21.07 -7.98 -11.40
C LEU A 266 22.56 -7.77 -11.05
N ASP A 267 23.20 -8.67 -10.32
CA ASP A 267 24.65 -8.62 -10.05
C ASP A 267 25.48 -8.74 -11.34
N THR A 268 24.97 -9.41 -12.38
CA THR A 268 25.63 -9.49 -13.69
C THR A 268 25.57 -8.17 -14.48
N LYS A 269 24.62 -7.27 -14.15
CA LYS A 269 24.40 -5.99 -14.86
C LYS A 269 25.30 -4.90 -14.29
N LYS A 270 26.58 -4.92 -14.62
CA LYS A 270 27.58 -4.01 -14.05
C LYS A 270 27.35 -2.54 -14.40
N GLU A 271 26.81 -2.27 -15.59
CA GLU A 271 26.51 -0.91 -16.06
C GLU A 271 25.24 -0.31 -15.45
N MET A 272 24.41 -1.14 -14.81
CA MET A 272 23.17 -0.67 -14.15
C MET A 272 23.48 -0.02 -12.81
N SER A 273 22.92 1.18 -12.57
CA SER A 273 23.09 1.87 -11.28
C SER A 273 22.53 1.04 -10.12
N GLN A 274 23.13 1.17 -8.94
CA GLN A 274 22.66 0.47 -7.75
C GLN A 274 21.22 0.86 -7.39
N LEU A 275 20.86 2.13 -7.54
CA LEU A 275 19.51 2.62 -7.27
C LEU A 275 18.48 1.93 -8.18
N THR A 276 18.81 1.73 -9.47
CA THR A 276 17.93 0.97 -10.39
C THR A 276 17.76 -0.47 -9.93
N LYS A 277 18.86 -1.14 -9.54
CA LYS A 277 18.80 -2.51 -9.00
C LYS A 277 17.91 -2.58 -7.75
N ASP A 278 18.04 -1.61 -6.85
CA ASP A 278 17.28 -1.55 -5.60
C ASP A 278 15.76 -1.44 -5.87
N TYR A 279 15.34 -0.54 -6.78
CA TYR A 279 13.92 -0.40 -7.13
C TYR A 279 13.35 -1.65 -7.80
N LEU A 280 14.08 -2.24 -8.76
CA LEU A 280 13.62 -3.42 -9.48
C LEU A 280 13.54 -4.64 -8.55
N LEU A 281 14.52 -4.81 -7.67
CA LEU A 281 14.54 -5.89 -6.69
C LEU A 281 13.42 -5.73 -5.65
N ALA A 282 13.20 -4.50 -5.16
CA ALA A 282 12.11 -4.20 -4.25
C ALA A 282 10.74 -4.51 -4.88
N PHE A 283 10.56 -4.22 -6.17
CA PHE A 283 9.34 -4.58 -6.88
C PHE A 283 9.13 -6.09 -6.94
N VAL A 284 10.14 -6.87 -7.32
CA VAL A 284 10.04 -8.34 -7.39
C VAL A 284 9.76 -8.93 -6.00
N LEU A 285 10.40 -8.43 -4.95
CA LEU A 285 10.14 -8.84 -3.57
C LEU A 285 8.69 -8.57 -3.16
N SER A 286 8.20 -7.34 -3.39
CA SER A 286 6.87 -6.92 -2.93
C SER A 286 5.72 -7.53 -3.71
N SER A 287 5.93 -7.82 -5.00
CA SER A 287 4.88 -8.37 -5.88
C SER A 287 4.86 -9.90 -5.95
N GLY A 288 5.94 -10.58 -5.54
CA GLY A 288 6.07 -12.02 -5.71
C GLY A 288 6.37 -12.80 -4.42
N ASP A 289 7.42 -12.42 -3.69
CA ASP A 289 7.94 -13.26 -2.63
C ASP A 289 7.45 -12.90 -1.21
N ILE A 290 7.09 -11.61 -0.98
CA ILE A 290 6.54 -11.19 0.31
C ILE A 290 5.03 -11.44 0.31
N ALA A 291 4.63 -12.54 0.94
CA ALA A 291 3.23 -12.99 0.99
C ALA A 291 2.84 -13.45 2.41
N PRO A 292 1.55 -13.41 2.78
CA PRO A 292 1.07 -14.01 4.03
C PRO A 292 1.40 -15.51 4.08
N GLY A 293 1.78 -16.00 5.25
CA GLY A 293 2.05 -17.43 5.45
C GLY A 293 3.40 -17.93 4.93
N MET A 294 4.34 -17.02 4.64
CA MET A 294 5.72 -17.41 4.28
C MET A 294 6.35 -18.32 5.34
N THR A 295 7.14 -19.30 4.87
CA THR A 295 7.96 -20.12 5.76
C THR A 295 9.06 -19.30 6.43
N THR A 296 9.55 -19.76 7.59
CA THR A 296 10.70 -19.13 8.26
C THR A 296 11.93 -19.09 7.34
N GLU A 297 12.14 -20.11 6.52
CA GLU A 297 13.24 -20.17 5.56
C GLU A 297 13.12 -19.02 4.52
N ASN A 298 11.96 -18.89 3.88
CA ASN A 298 11.72 -17.82 2.90
C ASN A 298 11.82 -16.44 3.54
N THR A 299 11.31 -16.25 4.76
CA THR A 299 11.45 -15.02 5.53
C THR A 299 12.92 -14.66 5.74
N ASN A 300 13.78 -15.63 6.10
CA ASN A 300 15.21 -15.40 6.29
C ASN A 300 15.92 -15.04 4.98
N LYS A 301 15.56 -15.70 3.86
CA LYS A 301 16.09 -15.38 2.52
C LYS A 301 15.74 -13.95 2.12
N ILE A 302 14.47 -13.56 2.27
CA ILE A 302 14.00 -12.21 1.99
C ILE A 302 14.74 -11.18 2.84
N ASN A 303 14.87 -11.43 4.16
CA ASN A 303 15.62 -10.56 5.06
C ASN A 303 17.08 -10.37 4.60
N LYS A 304 17.72 -11.45 4.19
CA LYS A 304 19.09 -11.41 3.67
C LYS A 304 19.17 -10.55 2.42
N ILE A 305 18.26 -10.74 1.45
CA ILE A 305 18.21 -9.95 0.22
C ILE A 305 18.01 -8.47 0.54
N ILE A 306 17.03 -8.11 1.38
CA ILE A 306 16.76 -6.73 1.77
C ILE A 306 18.00 -6.09 2.42
N ASN A 307 18.67 -6.80 3.32
CA ASN A 307 19.78 -6.24 4.07
C ASN A 307 21.08 -6.15 3.25
N GLU A 308 21.35 -7.14 2.40
CA GLU A 308 22.63 -7.25 1.69
C GLU A 308 22.60 -6.65 0.29
N LYS A 309 21.47 -6.74 -0.44
CA LYS A 309 21.36 -6.33 -1.85
C LYS A 309 20.80 -4.94 -2.02
N ILE A 310 19.80 -4.53 -1.23
CA ILE A 310 19.22 -3.20 -1.29
C ILE A 310 20.14 -2.23 -0.51
N LYS A 311 20.65 -1.20 -1.18
CA LYS A 311 21.58 -0.23 -0.60
C LYS A 311 20.92 1.10 -0.26
N ASP A 312 19.89 1.53 -1.00
CA ASP A 312 19.13 2.73 -0.67
C ASP A 312 18.41 2.57 0.67
N ALA A 313 18.65 3.48 1.61
CA ALA A 313 18.13 3.40 2.96
C ALA A 313 16.60 3.55 3.03
N GLY A 314 16.02 4.36 2.15
CA GLY A 314 14.58 4.57 2.05
C GLY A 314 13.87 3.32 1.56
N ILE A 315 14.31 2.76 0.44
CA ILE A 315 13.78 1.52 -0.13
C ILE A 315 13.92 0.36 0.88
N LYS A 316 15.08 0.24 1.52
CA LYS A 316 15.30 -0.79 2.55
C LYS A 316 14.30 -0.68 3.70
N LYS A 317 14.09 0.52 4.22
CA LYS A 317 13.11 0.79 5.28
C LYS A 317 11.69 0.43 4.85
N ASP A 318 11.30 0.78 3.63
CA ASP A 318 9.98 0.46 3.09
C ASP A 318 9.79 -1.06 2.93
N MET A 319 10.81 -1.77 2.44
CA MET A 319 10.79 -3.23 2.33
C MET A 319 10.71 -3.93 3.68
N GLN A 320 11.45 -3.46 4.68
CA GLN A 320 11.36 -3.96 6.04
C GLN A 320 9.97 -3.71 6.64
N ARG A 321 9.37 -2.55 6.34
CA ARG A 321 8.03 -2.21 6.80
C ARG A 321 6.96 -3.13 6.19
N ILE A 322 6.96 -3.34 4.86
CA ILE A 322 5.98 -4.23 4.23
C ILE A 322 6.13 -5.66 4.70
N GLN A 323 7.38 -6.13 4.86
CA GLN A 323 7.65 -7.46 5.38
C GLN A 323 7.10 -7.62 6.82
N PHE A 324 7.35 -6.64 7.69
CA PHE A 324 6.80 -6.63 9.04
C PHE A 324 5.27 -6.66 9.03
N VAL A 325 4.64 -5.84 8.17
CA VAL A 325 3.19 -5.82 8.05
C VAL A 325 2.64 -7.17 7.58
N ILE A 326 3.26 -7.80 6.62
CA ILE A 326 2.79 -9.09 6.07
C ILE A 326 3.08 -10.26 7.02
N ALA A 327 4.29 -10.34 7.56
CA ALA A 327 4.68 -11.43 8.47
C ALA A 327 4.02 -11.34 9.85
N GLY A 328 3.70 -10.11 10.29
CA GLY A 328 3.22 -9.85 11.65
C GLY A 328 4.35 -9.91 12.70
N PRO A 329 3.99 -9.80 13.98
CA PRO A 329 4.94 -9.87 15.08
C PRO A 329 5.51 -11.29 15.22
N LYS A 330 6.73 -11.37 15.73
CA LYS A 330 7.41 -12.65 15.90
C LYS A 330 6.96 -13.38 17.15
N VAL A 331 6.78 -14.68 17.03
CA VAL A 331 6.51 -15.57 18.17
C VAL A 331 7.66 -15.51 19.15
N GLY A 332 7.36 -15.41 20.44
CA GLY A 332 8.31 -15.27 21.56
C GLY A 332 8.66 -13.83 21.92
N GLU A 333 8.33 -12.84 21.10
CA GLU A 333 8.50 -11.42 21.45
C GLU A 333 7.42 -10.94 22.42
N ALA A 334 7.76 -9.92 23.22
CA ALA A 334 6.79 -9.26 24.08
C ALA A 334 5.75 -8.50 23.23
N VAL A 335 4.48 -8.55 23.62
CA VAL A 335 3.46 -7.72 23.01
C VAL A 335 3.72 -6.25 23.32
N PRO A 336 3.46 -5.31 22.38
CA PRO A 336 3.67 -3.88 22.63
C PRO A 336 2.91 -3.39 23.87
N ALA A 337 3.55 -2.51 24.64
CA ALA A 337 2.96 -1.90 25.85
C ALA A 337 2.08 -0.67 25.54
N SER A 338 1.53 -0.59 24.33
CA SER A 338 0.71 0.52 23.86
C SER A 338 -0.52 0.70 24.76
N LYS A 339 -0.83 1.95 25.08
CA LYS A 339 -1.99 2.30 25.89
C LYS A 339 -3.30 2.02 25.15
N LEU A 340 -4.20 1.29 25.80
CA LEU A 340 -5.57 1.06 25.40
C LEU A 340 -6.51 1.64 26.47
N ILE A 341 -7.76 1.85 26.13
CA ILE A 341 -8.77 2.47 27.01
C ILE A 341 -9.95 1.53 27.18
N LYS A 342 -10.32 1.21 28.41
CA LYS A 342 -11.55 0.47 28.72
C LYS A 342 -12.80 1.35 28.52
N GLN A 343 -13.99 0.74 28.54
CA GLN A 343 -15.25 1.48 28.43
C GLN A 343 -15.43 2.52 29.55
N ASP A 344 -14.99 2.21 30.77
CA ASP A 344 -15.01 3.11 31.92
C ASP A 344 -13.97 4.24 31.87
N GLY A 345 -13.13 4.26 30.85
CA GLY A 345 -12.07 5.24 30.66
C GLY A 345 -10.74 4.88 31.32
N SER A 346 -10.66 3.78 32.08
CA SER A 346 -9.42 3.32 32.69
C SER A 346 -8.42 2.83 31.64
N ALA A 347 -7.12 3.00 31.94
CA ALA A 347 -6.05 2.53 31.06
C ALA A 347 -5.92 0.99 31.13
N PHE A 348 -5.54 0.40 30.01
CA PHE A 348 -5.23 -1.02 29.87
C PHE A 348 -4.02 -1.19 28.96
N LYS A 349 -3.23 -2.23 29.15
CA LYS A 349 -2.14 -2.62 28.26
C LYS A 349 -2.19 -4.13 28.04
N LEU A 350 -1.99 -4.58 26.81
CA LEU A 350 -1.90 -6.02 26.54
C LEU A 350 -0.72 -6.68 27.25
N SER A 351 0.38 -5.94 27.45
CA SER A 351 1.54 -6.40 28.22
C SER A 351 1.26 -6.72 29.68
N ASP A 352 0.12 -6.26 30.23
CA ASP A 352 -0.28 -6.52 31.61
C ASP A 352 -1.12 -7.83 31.71
N ALA A 353 -1.52 -8.42 30.58
CA ALA A 353 -2.23 -9.70 30.51
C ALA A 353 -1.24 -10.84 30.83
N LYS A 354 -1.14 -11.20 32.14
CA LYS A 354 -0.24 -12.24 32.65
C LYS A 354 -1.01 -13.24 33.52
N GLY A 355 -0.43 -14.43 33.67
CA GLY A 355 -0.99 -15.49 34.50
C GLY A 355 -1.80 -16.52 33.72
N LYS A 356 -2.49 -16.13 32.67
CA LYS A 356 -3.20 -17.03 31.75
C LYS A 356 -2.88 -16.70 30.30
N PRO A 357 -2.89 -17.68 29.39
CA PRO A 357 -2.89 -17.40 27.97
C PRO A 357 -4.05 -16.47 27.61
N THR A 358 -3.87 -15.60 26.64
CA THR A 358 -4.88 -14.63 26.22
C THR A 358 -5.08 -14.68 24.71
N LEU A 359 -6.32 -14.89 24.25
CA LEU A 359 -6.70 -14.65 22.86
C LEU A 359 -7.04 -13.17 22.69
N VAL A 360 -6.32 -12.49 21.80
CA VAL A 360 -6.57 -11.08 21.47
C VAL A 360 -7.20 -11.01 20.09
N MET A 361 -8.36 -10.34 19.98
CA MET A 361 -9.01 -10.01 18.72
C MET A 361 -8.90 -8.51 18.46
N PHE A 362 -8.40 -8.12 17.28
CA PHE A 362 -8.45 -6.75 16.78
C PHE A 362 -9.60 -6.65 15.77
N TYR A 363 -10.48 -5.67 15.94
CA TYR A 363 -11.68 -5.54 15.12
C TYR A 363 -12.15 -4.09 15.00
N ALA A 364 -13.00 -3.83 14.01
CA ALA A 364 -13.69 -2.55 13.85
C ALA A 364 -15.11 -2.76 13.32
N SER A 365 -16.04 -1.87 13.70
CA SER A 365 -17.48 -1.99 13.39
C SER A 365 -17.79 -1.90 11.90
N TRP A 366 -16.96 -1.21 11.14
CA TRP A 366 -17.10 -1.05 9.69
C TRP A 366 -16.65 -2.28 8.90
N ASN A 367 -16.03 -3.28 9.56
CA ASN A 367 -15.68 -4.53 8.87
C ASN A 367 -16.91 -5.45 8.82
N PRO A 368 -17.42 -5.80 7.64
CA PRO A 368 -18.68 -6.54 7.51
C PRO A 368 -18.60 -7.98 8.02
N TYR A 369 -17.40 -8.56 8.10
CA TYR A 369 -17.22 -9.97 8.51
C TYR A 369 -17.30 -10.20 10.02
N ILE A 370 -17.36 -9.13 10.84
CA ILE A 370 -17.35 -9.25 12.30
C ILE A 370 -18.66 -9.84 12.84
N SER A 371 -19.80 -9.25 12.49
CA SER A 371 -21.09 -9.57 13.11
C SER A 371 -21.60 -10.95 12.73
N GLU A 372 -21.55 -11.32 11.48
CA GLU A 372 -22.18 -12.53 10.94
C GLU A 372 -21.23 -13.73 10.90
N GLY A 373 -19.96 -13.49 10.57
CA GLY A 373 -18.97 -14.57 10.46
C GLY A 373 -18.19 -14.83 11.74
N THR A 374 -17.64 -13.79 12.35
CA THR A 374 -16.67 -13.92 13.44
C THR A 374 -17.29 -14.10 14.81
N VAL A 375 -18.31 -13.32 15.15
CA VAL A 375 -18.90 -13.32 16.51
C VAL A 375 -19.53 -14.66 16.90
N PRO A 376 -20.25 -15.37 16.05
CA PRO A 376 -20.77 -16.70 16.40
C PRO A 376 -19.65 -17.69 16.77
N VAL A 377 -18.62 -17.80 15.95
CA VAL A 377 -17.46 -18.69 16.19
C VAL A 377 -16.69 -18.25 17.44
N LEU A 378 -16.52 -16.93 17.65
CA LEU A 378 -15.89 -16.39 18.85
C LEU A 378 -16.62 -16.82 20.13
N LYS A 379 -17.95 -16.84 20.14
CA LYS A 379 -18.74 -17.31 21.28
C LYS A 379 -18.43 -18.76 21.63
N GLU A 380 -18.31 -19.62 20.64
CA GLU A 380 -17.98 -21.04 20.83
C GLU A 380 -16.56 -21.20 21.40
N VAL A 381 -15.57 -20.52 20.81
CA VAL A 381 -14.18 -20.52 21.28
C VAL A 381 -14.09 -20.03 22.72
N VAL A 382 -14.73 -18.90 23.03
CA VAL A 382 -14.75 -18.32 24.38
C VAL A 382 -15.41 -19.29 25.38
N ASN A 383 -16.56 -19.84 25.04
CA ASN A 383 -17.26 -20.77 25.95
C ASN A 383 -16.44 -22.01 26.27
N PHE A 384 -15.69 -22.52 25.31
CA PHE A 384 -14.86 -23.71 25.52
C PHE A 384 -13.62 -23.41 26.36
N TYR A 385 -12.90 -22.32 26.09
CA TYR A 385 -11.58 -22.05 26.68
C TYR A 385 -11.61 -21.13 27.92
N LYS A 386 -12.73 -20.46 28.27
CA LYS A 386 -12.82 -19.42 29.32
C LYS A 386 -12.36 -19.85 30.74
N SER A 387 -12.30 -21.14 31.03
CA SER A 387 -11.80 -21.63 32.32
C SER A 387 -10.27 -21.58 32.43
N LYS A 388 -9.56 -21.61 31.30
CA LYS A 388 -8.09 -21.76 31.22
C LYS A 388 -7.39 -20.57 30.57
N MET A 389 -8.10 -19.67 29.94
CA MET A 389 -7.52 -18.50 29.27
C MET A 389 -8.40 -17.25 29.41
N ASP A 390 -7.79 -16.13 29.13
CA ASP A 390 -8.44 -14.83 29.08
C ASP A 390 -8.67 -14.37 27.62
N PHE A 391 -9.57 -13.40 27.46
CA PHE A 391 -9.93 -12.83 26.16
C PHE A 391 -9.84 -11.32 26.21
N THR A 392 -9.29 -10.71 25.17
CA THR A 392 -9.22 -9.26 25.03
C THR A 392 -9.63 -8.86 23.61
N PHE A 393 -10.60 -7.96 23.51
CA PHE A 393 -11.17 -7.49 22.27
C PHE A 393 -10.77 -6.02 22.07
N VAL A 394 -9.84 -5.78 21.19
CA VAL A 394 -9.28 -4.46 20.88
C VAL A 394 -10.05 -3.87 19.71
N ASN A 395 -10.87 -2.88 20.00
CA ASN A 395 -11.61 -2.16 19.00
C ASN A 395 -10.73 -1.09 18.34
N LEU A 396 -10.80 -1.00 17.02
CA LEU A 396 -10.06 -0.05 16.17
C LEU A 396 -11.02 0.83 15.34
N ASP A 397 -12.18 1.17 15.89
CA ASP A 397 -13.06 2.19 15.33
C ASP A 397 -12.42 3.59 15.45
N ASP A 398 -12.88 4.54 14.67
CA ASP A 398 -12.28 5.88 14.63
C ASP A 398 -12.53 6.69 15.90
N THR A 399 -13.64 6.41 16.61
CA THR A 399 -14.06 7.17 17.80
C THR A 399 -14.42 6.28 18.99
N LYS A 400 -14.28 6.83 20.19
CA LYS A 400 -14.69 6.14 21.44
C LYS A 400 -16.21 5.87 21.47
N GLU A 401 -17.00 6.72 20.84
CA GLU A 401 -18.45 6.53 20.76
C GLU A 401 -18.79 5.29 19.92
N GLN A 402 -18.17 5.14 18.76
CA GLN A 402 -18.30 3.94 17.91
C GLN A 402 -17.87 2.70 18.68
N PHE A 403 -16.71 2.73 19.37
CA PHE A 403 -16.24 1.64 20.23
C PHE A 403 -17.29 1.21 21.25
N THR A 404 -17.87 2.18 22.01
CA THR A 404 -18.86 1.88 23.05
C THR A 404 -20.10 1.23 22.45
N LYS A 405 -20.62 1.79 21.35
CA LYS A 405 -21.77 1.24 20.62
C LYS A 405 -21.50 -0.17 20.10
N THR A 406 -20.36 -0.37 19.46
CA THR A 406 -19.96 -1.64 18.83
C THR A 406 -19.77 -2.74 19.87
N SER A 407 -19.02 -2.46 20.95
CA SER A 407 -18.80 -3.44 22.02
C SER A 407 -20.10 -3.90 22.66
N ASN A 408 -21.01 -2.95 22.94
CA ASN A 408 -22.28 -3.26 23.55
C ASN A 408 -23.24 -4.04 22.63
N ALA A 409 -23.15 -3.84 21.33
CA ALA A 409 -24.00 -4.52 20.35
C ALA A 409 -23.44 -5.90 19.97
N MET A 410 -22.17 -5.96 19.54
CA MET A 410 -21.58 -7.15 18.93
C MET A 410 -21.06 -8.16 19.96
N LEU A 411 -20.46 -7.68 21.06
CA LEU A 411 -19.78 -8.53 22.04
C LEU A 411 -20.59 -8.72 23.34
N LYS A 412 -21.88 -8.35 23.33
CA LYS A 412 -22.77 -8.52 24.50
C LYS A 412 -22.81 -9.97 24.95
N GLY A 413 -22.49 -10.18 26.23
CA GLY A 413 -22.52 -11.50 26.84
C GLY A 413 -21.31 -12.38 26.52
N ILE A 414 -20.30 -11.89 25.79
CA ILE A 414 -19.03 -12.59 25.61
C ILE A 414 -18.07 -12.11 26.71
N PRO A 415 -17.60 -12.98 27.62
CA PRO A 415 -16.63 -12.59 28.64
C PRO A 415 -15.29 -12.22 28.05
N GLY A 416 -14.71 -11.11 28.53
CA GLY A 416 -13.41 -10.61 28.10
C GLY A 416 -13.25 -9.11 28.37
N ASN A 417 -12.03 -8.62 28.16
CA ASN A 417 -11.73 -7.19 28.24
C ASN A 417 -12.08 -6.50 26.91
N ASN A 418 -13.07 -5.60 26.93
CA ASN A 418 -13.35 -4.74 25.79
C ASN A 418 -12.53 -3.46 25.93
N VAL A 419 -11.63 -3.21 25.01
CA VAL A 419 -10.70 -2.07 25.04
C VAL A 419 -10.62 -1.37 23.69
N TYR A 420 -10.27 -0.10 23.72
CA TYR A 420 -10.21 0.77 22.55
C TYR A 420 -8.78 1.22 22.27
N GLY A 421 -8.33 1.06 21.04
CA GLY A 421 -7.13 1.70 20.51
C GLY A 421 -7.48 3.11 20.02
N GLU A 422 -7.16 4.13 20.83
CA GLU A 422 -7.51 5.52 20.55
C GLU A 422 -6.95 5.98 19.20
N GLY A 423 -7.84 6.42 18.29
CA GLY A 423 -7.51 6.78 16.91
C GLY A 423 -7.61 5.59 15.94
N GLY A 424 -8.16 4.45 16.35
CA GLY A 424 -8.46 3.32 15.46
C GLY A 424 -7.22 2.74 14.81
N LEU A 425 -7.20 2.66 13.48
CA LEU A 425 -6.05 2.21 12.69
C LEU A 425 -4.83 3.16 12.80
N ASN A 426 -5.02 4.39 13.27
CA ASN A 426 -3.92 5.33 13.53
C ASN A 426 -3.37 5.22 14.96
N SER A 427 -3.94 4.36 15.81
CA SER A 427 -3.50 4.14 17.19
C SER A 427 -2.08 3.57 17.27
N ALA A 428 -1.43 3.74 18.44
CA ALA A 428 -0.11 3.18 18.69
C ALA A 428 -0.13 1.65 18.53
N ILE A 429 -1.11 0.97 19.10
CA ILE A 429 -1.20 -0.51 19.02
C ILE A 429 -1.33 -1.01 17.58
N ALA A 430 -2.10 -0.33 16.73
CA ALA A 430 -2.24 -0.71 15.33
C ALA A 430 -0.91 -0.54 14.57
N LYS A 431 -0.19 0.55 14.83
CA LYS A 431 1.13 0.81 14.22
C LYS A 431 2.19 -0.16 14.71
N ASP A 432 2.23 -0.44 16.00
CA ASP A 432 3.22 -1.32 16.64
C ASP A 432 3.04 -2.79 16.22
N LEU A 433 1.83 -3.19 15.87
CA LEU A 433 1.52 -4.54 15.38
C LEU A 433 1.34 -4.64 13.87
N GLY A 434 1.50 -3.55 13.12
CA GLY A 434 1.34 -3.53 11.67
C GLY A 434 -0.08 -3.88 11.22
N LEU A 435 -1.10 -3.40 11.95
CA LEU A 435 -2.51 -3.62 11.62
C LEU A 435 -2.98 -2.57 10.61
N TYR A 436 -3.67 -3.04 9.58
CA TYR A 436 -4.31 -2.26 8.53
C TYR A 436 -5.74 -2.73 8.33
N GLY A 437 -6.56 -1.92 7.66
CA GLY A 437 -7.96 -2.23 7.43
C GLY A 437 -8.19 -3.60 6.77
N PHE A 438 -7.39 -3.93 5.78
CA PHE A 438 -7.45 -5.21 5.06
C PHE A 438 -7.05 -6.44 5.90
N LYS A 439 -6.49 -6.23 7.11
CA LYS A 439 -6.10 -7.29 8.04
C LYS A 439 -7.11 -7.54 9.15
N LEU A 440 -8.22 -6.83 9.18
CA LEU A 440 -9.26 -7.02 10.22
C LEU A 440 -10.36 -7.97 9.74
N PRO A 441 -10.91 -8.81 10.63
CA PRO A 441 -10.45 -9.04 12.00
C PRO A 441 -9.11 -9.78 12.05
N SER A 442 -8.31 -9.49 13.09
CA SER A 442 -7.05 -10.20 13.33
C SER A 442 -7.06 -10.82 14.72
N PHE A 443 -6.44 -11.98 14.85
CA PHE A 443 -6.32 -12.70 16.11
C PHE A 443 -4.85 -13.00 16.39
N VAL A 444 -4.43 -12.84 17.63
CA VAL A 444 -3.13 -13.28 18.12
C VAL A 444 -3.28 -13.91 19.50
N ILE A 445 -2.49 -14.93 19.80
CA ILE A 445 -2.50 -15.60 21.08
C ILE A 445 -1.25 -15.18 21.84
N LEU A 446 -1.45 -14.76 23.11
CA LEU A 446 -0.38 -14.51 24.05
C LEU A 446 -0.26 -15.69 25.01
N ASP A 447 0.96 -16.00 25.41
CA ASP A 447 1.21 -16.98 26.47
C ASP A 447 0.92 -16.37 27.87
N LYS A 448 1.08 -17.18 28.93
CA LYS A 448 0.88 -16.77 30.33
C LYS A 448 1.82 -15.66 30.81
N ASP A 449 2.92 -15.42 30.09
CA ASP A 449 3.92 -14.41 30.42
C ASP A 449 3.70 -13.11 29.61
N GLY A 450 2.66 -13.05 28.77
CA GLY A 450 2.31 -11.95 27.91
C GLY A 450 3.15 -11.82 26.65
N LYS A 451 3.80 -12.92 26.25
CA LYS A 451 4.55 -13.01 24.99
C LYS A 451 3.68 -13.54 23.88
N ILE A 452 3.99 -13.14 22.66
CA ILE A 452 3.29 -13.59 21.45
C ILE A 452 3.55 -15.08 21.27
N ALA A 453 2.49 -15.88 21.29
CA ALA A 453 2.54 -17.34 21.17
C ALA A 453 2.13 -17.85 19.79
N SER A 454 1.60 -17.00 18.92
CA SER A 454 1.16 -17.37 17.57
C SER A 454 1.50 -16.29 16.55
N ARG A 455 1.47 -16.64 15.26
CA ARG A 455 1.30 -15.66 14.19
C ARG A 455 -0.05 -14.97 14.29
N PHE A 456 -0.28 -13.95 13.48
CA PHE A 456 -1.64 -13.46 13.28
C PHE A 456 -2.48 -14.45 12.48
N PHE A 457 -3.73 -14.59 12.92
CA PHE A 457 -4.78 -15.27 12.19
C PHE A 457 -5.84 -14.26 11.74
N TYR A 458 -6.49 -14.53 10.65
CA TYR A 458 -7.55 -13.66 10.10
C TYR A 458 -8.91 -14.34 10.09
N ASN A 459 -8.95 -15.60 10.51
CA ASN A 459 -10.16 -16.41 10.65
C ASN A 459 -10.02 -17.32 11.87
N LEU A 460 -11.01 -17.33 12.75
CA LEU A 460 -11.07 -18.23 13.92
C LEU A 460 -11.24 -19.71 13.54
N GLY A 461 -11.64 -20.02 12.31
CA GLY A 461 -11.69 -21.37 11.80
C GLY A 461 -10.33 -21.92 11.32
N ASP A 462 -9.23 -21.15 11.43
CA ASP A 462 -7.89 -21.64 11.11
C ASP A 462 -7.51 -22.79 12.06
N PRO A 463 -7.19 -24.01 11.55
CA PRO A 463 -6.91 -25.16 12.40
C PRO A 463 -5.73 -24.95 13.35
N GLU A 464 -4.76 -24.11 12.98
CA GLU A 464 -3.59 -23.82 13.80
C GLU A 464 -3.96 -23.06 15.08
N ILE A 465 -5.04 -22.23 15.06
CA ILE A 465 -5.53 -21.57 16.28
C ILE A 465 -5.84 -22.62 17.36
N VAL A 466 -6.61 -23.65 17.01
CA VAL A 466 -7.00 -24.71 17.94
C VAL A 466 -5.78 -25.44 18.48
N ILE A 467 -4.82 -25.76 17.62
CA ILE A 467 -3.57 -26.42 18.03
C ILE A 467 -2.81 -25.58 19.07
N VAL A 468 -2.68 -24.27 18.84
CA VAL A 468 -1.98 -23.38 19.78
C VAL A 468 -2.78 -23.21 21.07
N LEU A 469 -4.12 -23.04 21.00
CA LEU A 469 -4.98 -22.91 22.18
C LEU A 469 -4.95 -24.19 23.03
N ASP A 470 -5.09 -25.36 22.43
CA ASP A 470 -5.03 -26.65 23.12
C ASP A 470 -3.69 -26.85 23.83
N LYS A 471 -2.59 -26.54 23.13
CA LYS A 471 -1.24 -26.63 23.72
C LYS A 471 -1.05 -25.71 24.92
N LEU A 472 -1.58 -24.49 24.88
CA LEU A 472 -1.39 -23.51 25.97
C LEU A 472 -2.34 -23.75 27.15
N THR A 473 -3.52 -24.30 26.90
CA THR A 473 -4.56 -24.51 27.92
C THR A 473 -4.57 -25.91 28.51
N GLY A 474 -3.99 -26.89 27.82
CA GLY A 474 -4.10 -28.31 28.15
C GLY A 474 -5.46 -28.93 27.86
N LEU A 475 -6.38 -28.18 27.25
CA LEU A 475 -7.67 -28.69 26.77
C LEU A 475 -7.50 -29.34 25.40
N LYS A 476 -8.51 -30.09 24.97
CA LYS A 476 -8.60 -30.62 23.60
C LYS A 476 -9.96 -30.26 23.04
N ALA A 477 -9.99 -29.34 22.07
CA ALA A 477 -11.21 -28.99 21.38
C ALA A 477 -11.74 -30.19 20.57
N PRO A 478 -13.06 -30.33 20.45
CA PRO A 478 -13.64 -31.30 19.49
C PRO A 478 -13.10 -31.02 18.10
N THR A 479 -12.64 -32.05 17.41
CA THR A 479 -12.22 -31.94 16.01
C THR A 479 -13.45 -31.61 15.17
N VAL A 480 -13.59 -30.34 14.77
CA VAL A 480 -14.56 -29.97 13.75
C VAL A 480 -14.05 -30.56 12.43
N GLN A 481 -14.73 -31.55 11.89
CA GLN A 481 -14.48 -31.94 10.51
C GLN A 481 -14.80 -30.72 9.64
N PRO A 482 -13.92 -30.30 8.74
CA PRO A 482 -14.22 -29.17 7.88
C PRO A 482 -15.39 -29.57 6.98
N GLU A 483 -16.57 -29.02 7.25
CA GLU A 483 -17.58 -28.92 6.19
C GLU A 483 -16.96 -28.10 5.05
N ALA A 484 -17.14 -28.62 3.85
CA ALA A 484 -16.50 -28.19 2.62
C ALA A 484 -16.35 -26.66 2.54
N THR A 485 -15.12 -26.23 2.53
CA THR A 485 -14.61 -24.89 2.33
C THR A 485 -15.36 -24.12 1.28
N LEU A 486 -15.98 -23.02 1.66
CA LEU A 486 -16.14 -21.87 0.77
C LEU A 486 -14.72 -21.43 0.41
N GLN A 487 -14.35 -21.63 -0.85
CA GLN A 487 -13.05 -21.36 -1.42
C GLN A 487 -12.57 -19.96 -1.10
N ASN A 488 -11.30 -19.89 -0.68
CA ASN A 488 -10.48 -18.69 -0.46
C ASN A 488 -10.21 -17.91 -1.76
N ASP A 489 -11.23 -17.41 -2.44
CA ASP A 489 -11.06 -16.55 -3.63
C ASP A 489 -10.91 -15.05 -3.29
N LEU A 490 -10.80 -14.68 -2.00
CA LEU A 490 -10.79 -13.28 -1.57
C LEU A 490 -9.45 -12.77 -1.05
N LEU A 491 -8.37 -13.55 -1.10
CA LEU A 491 -7.02 -13.12 -0.68
C LEU A 491 -6.01 -13.00 -1.83
N ALA A 492 -6.46 -13.07 -3.09
CA ALA A 492 -5.63 -12.57 -4.18
C ALA A 492 -5.55 -11.04 -4.05
N PRO A 493 -4.35 -10.43 -3.99
CA PRO A 493 -4.25 -9.01 -4.17
C PRO A 493 -4.94 -8.70 -5.50
N GLN A 494 -5.99 -7.88 -5.47
CA GLN A 494 -6.58 -7.40 -6.71
C GLN A 494 -5.43 -6.73 -7.46
N ALA A 495 -5.06 -7.32 -8.58
CA ALA A 495 -4.11 -6.73 -9.50
C ALA A 495 -4.60 -5.30 -9.75
N VAL A 496 -3.73 -4.33 -9.46
CA VAL A 496 -3.96 -2.94 -9.82
C VAL A 496 -4.34 -2.95 -11.30
N PRO A 497 -5.49 -2.43 -11.70
CA PRO A 497 -5.83 -2.34 -13.12
C PRO A 497 -4.69 -1.61 -13.81
N GLN A 498 -4.06 -2.28 -14.75
CA GLN A 498 -3.10 -1.62 -15.63
C GLN A 498 -3.86 -0.57 -16.44
N PRO A 499 -3.30 0.64 -16.59
CA PRO A 499 -3.91 1.71 -17.36
C PRO A 499 -4.06 1.38 -18.84
#